data_5146e26793cf3379f5b27945fd7840e4
#
_entry.id   5146e26793cf3379f5b27945fd7840e4
#
_cell.length_a   1.000
_cell.length_b   1.000
_cell.length_c   1.000
_cell.angle_alpha   90.00
_cell.angle_beta   90.00
_cell.angle_gamma   90.00
#
_symmetry.space_group_name_H-M   'P 1'
#
loop_
_entity.id
_entity.type
_entity.pdbx_description
1 polymer ?
#
loop_
_entity_poly.entity_id
_entity_poly.type
_entity_poly.pdbx_seq_one_letter_code
_entity_poly.pdbx_strand_id
1 'polypeptide(L)'
;MSPKTKLNGCRSVVRRIAITTIAATIAVVLGACSSPATATPTTASVVMPSELRFGYFPNFTHAVGIVALEKGYLAQRLGKNVKITPVIFNAGPAAIEGLFGNAVDVILIGPNPTITGFTKSAGAALKVIAGGASGGAGLVVRAGITSVKDLKGKTIASPQLGNTQDVALRYFLKTQGLSTTTEGGGDVHITPQDNAVALAGFIAGKLDGAWVPEPWVSRMVAEGGGKELVNEKSLWKSGKFIVTNTVASTTFLQKYPDAISAIVNAELDATAFITAHPAEAKALVNAHIKSIAGKSLDPKYLDSAWGQVDFTIDPLPSTLLESAAHAHSVGLLDSVKLKGLYDLKALNAALVSRGKAMITAP
;
A
#
# COMPACT_ATOMS: atom_id res chain seq x y z
N MET A 1 31.63 -54.80 17.26
CA MET A 1 30.99 -56.12 17.13
C MET A 1 29.88 -56.01 16.12
N SER A 2 30.13 -56.55 14.93
CA SER A 2 29.14 -56.82 13.85
C SER A 2 28.52 -58.20 14.13
N PRO A 3 27.36 -58.56 13.59
CA PRO A 3 27.39 -59.12 12.26
C PRO A 3 26.23 -58.80 11.31
N LYS A 4 26.59 -58.95 10.07
CA LYS A 4 25.92 -59.16 8.81
C LYS A 4 25.05 -60.41 8.75
N THR A 5 24.00 -60.42 7.91
CA THR A 5 23.53 -61.55 7.06
C THR A 5 22.54 -60.97 6.04
N LYS A 6 22.81 -60.90 4.78
CA LYS A 6 22.82 -61.81 3.59
C LYS A 6 21.43 -62.33 3.22
N LEU A 7 20.89 -61.83 2.08
CA LEU A 7 20.72 -62.43 0.72
C LEU A 7 19.83 -63.68 0.57
N ASN A 8 18.85 -63.55 -0.35
CA ASN A 8 18.53 -64.46 -1.49
C ASN A 8 17.18 -63.98 -2.07
N GLY A 9 16.93 -63.75 -3.29
CA GLY A 9 17.36 -64.29 -4.57
C GLY A 9 16.42 -65.38 -5.05
N CYS A 10 15.48 -65.09 -5.96
CA CYS A 10 15.13 -66.12 -6.97
C CYS A 10 14.39 -65.57 -8.18
N ARG A 11 14.81 -66.01 -9.27
CA ARG A 11 14.64 -65.72 -10.69
C ARG A 11 13.32 -66.28 -11.28
N SER A 12 12.89 -65.52 -12.33
CA SER A 12 12.45 -65.98 -13.68
C SER A 12 11.39 -67.07 -13.84
N VAL A 13 10.42 -66.80 -14.72
CA VAL A 13 10.17 -67.68 -15.90
C VAL A 13 9.35 -66.89 -16.96
N VAL A 14 9.91 -66.88 -18.14
CA VAL A 14 9.32 -66.51 -19.44
C VAL A 14 8.44 -67.63 -19.96
N ARG A 15 7.29 -67.31 -20.57
CA ARG A 15 6.75 -68.12 -21.65
C ARG A 15 5.95 -67.28 -22.65
N ARG A 16 6.51 -67.27 -23.85
CA ARG A 16 5.86 -66.90 -25.13
C ARG A 16 4.94 -68.09 -25.57
N ILE A 17 3.81 -67.71 -26.17
CA ILE A 17 3.25 -68.51 -27.32
C ILE A 17 2.43 -67.56 -28.18
N ALA A 18 2.73 -67.58 -29.47
CA ALA A 18 2.03 -66.91 -30.56
C ALA A 18 1.02 -67.88 -31.19
N ILE A 19 0.10 -67.32 -31.94
CA ILE A 19 -0.31 -67.71 -33.28
C ILE A 19 -1.82 -67.43 -33.52
N THR A 20 -2.04 -66.51 -34.44
CA THR A 20 -2.94 -66.39 -35.61
C THR A 20 -4.37 -66.98 -35.55
N THR A 21 -5.35 -66.15 -35.93
CA THR A 21 -6.17 -66.47 -37.15
C THR A 21 -6.95 -65.20 -37.61
N ILE A 22 -6.94 -65.00 -38.92
CA ILE A 22 -7.63 -64.00 -39.72
C ILE A 22 -9.11 -64.37 -39.86
N ALA A 23 -10.01 -63.43 -39.68
CA ALA A 23 -11.34 -63.43 -40.26
C ALA A 23 -11.77 -62.01 -40.64
N ALA A 24 -11.87 -61.81 -41.95
CA ALA A 24 -12.40 -60.59 -42.55
C ALA A 24 -13.92 -60.55 -42.42
N THR A 25 -14.46 -59.44 -41.91
CA THR A 25 -15.89 -59.11 -42.07
C THR A 25 -16.03 -57.65 -42.42
N ILE A 26 -16.60 -57.44 -43.56
CA ILE A 26 -16.98 -56.12 -44.12
C ILE A 26 -18.09 -55.56 -43.23
N ALA A 27 -17.90 -54.42 -42.68
CA ALA A 27 -18.96 -53.64 -42.01
C ALA A 27 -19.06 -52.24 -42.62
N VAL A 28 -20.23 -51.95 -43.05
CA VAL A 28 -20.81 -50.79 -43.71
C VAL A 28 -20.44 -49.50 -43.00
N VAL A 29 -19.92 -48.54 -43.77
CA VAL A 29 -19.67 -47.17 -43.34
C VAL A 29 -21.03 -46.47 -43.24
N LEU A 30 -21.55 -46.30 -42.02
CA LEU A 30 -22.57 -45.31 -41.70
C LEU A 30 -21.84 -44.04 -41.25
N GLY A 31 -21.82 -43.06 -42.13
CA GLY A 31 -21.33 -41.71 -41.83
C GLY A 31 -22.18 -41.08 -40.73
N ALA A 32 -21.63 -41.05 -39.50
CA ALA A 32 -22.12 -40.20 -38.44
C ALA A 32 -21.47 -38.82 -38.66
N CYS A 33 -22.26 -37.86 -39.14
CA CYS A 33 -21.92 -36.41 -39.04
C CYS A 33 -21.74 -36.04 -37.57
N SER A 34 -20.52 -36.12 -37.06
CA SER A 34 -20.16 -35.49 -35.79
C SER A 34 -20.13 -34.00 -36.00
N SER A 35 -21.21 -33.29 -35.66
CA SER A 35 -21.22 -31.87 -35.48
C SER A 35 -20.09 -31.50 -34.49
N PRO A 36 -19.27 -30.47 -34.81
CA PRO A 36 -18.30 -30.00 -33.84
C PRO A 36 -19.06 -29.56 -32.58
N ALA A 37 -18.78 -30.22 -31.46
CA ALA A 37 -19.27 -29.78 -30.17
C ALA A 37 -18.78 -28.36 -29.96
N THR A 38 -19.70 -27.41 -30.06
CA THR A 38 -19.44 -26.03 -29.69
C THR A 38 -19.08 -26.03 -28.21
N ALA A 39 -17.79 -25.86 -27.91
CA ALA A 39 -17.34 -25.72 -26.54
C ALA A 39 -18.04 -24.49 -25.97
N THR A 40 -19.01 -24.72 -25.12
CA THR A 40 -19.64 -23.67 -24.32
C THR A 40 -18.52 -22.98 -23.55
N PRO A 41 -18.32 -21.66 -23.66
CA PRO A 41 -17.30 -21.00 -22.87
C PRO A 41 -17.65 -21.25 -21.41
N THR A 42 -16.78 -21.99 -20.71
CA THR A 42 -16.87 -22.12 -19.26
C THR A 42 -16.68 -20.73 -18.69
N THR A 43 -17.75 -20.09 -18.29
CA THR A 43 -17.70 -18.84 -17.54
C THR A 43 -16.92 -19.15 -16.27
N ALA A 44 -15.69 -18.65 -16.18
CA ALA A 44 -14.91 -18.76 -14.96
C ALA A 44 -15.76 -18.20 -13.82
N SER A 45 -16.01 -19.02 -12.81
CA SER A 45 -16.80 -18.62 -11.65
C SER A 45 -16.05 -17.48 -10.94
N VAL A 46 -16.72 -16.33 -10.80
CA VAL A 46 -16.20 -15.18 -10.06
C VAL A 46 -16.06 -15.58 -8.59
N VAL A 47 -14.84 -15.56 -8.06
CA VAL A 47 -14.55 -15.94 -6.67
C VAL A 47 -14.38 -14.71 -5.81
N MET A 48 -15.41 -14.40 -5.00
CA MET A 48 -15.38 -13.31 -4.04
C MET A 48 -15.15 -13.82 -2.61
N PRO A 49 -14.47 -13.05 -1.73
CA PRO A 49 -14.38 -13.38 -0.32
C PRO A 49 -15.72 -13.18 0.38
N SER A 50 -15.95 -13.86 1.50
CA SER A 50 -17.07 -13.54 2.40
C SER A 50 -16.87 -12.22 3.15
N GLU A 51 -15.60 -11.83 3.38
CA GLU A 51 -15.21 -10.60 4.09
C GLU A 51 -13.96 -10.00 3.44
N LEU A 52 -13.93 -8.65 3.36
CA LEU A 52 -12.77 -7.83 3.06
C LEU A 52 -12.42 -7.00 4.30
N ARG A 53 -11.25 -7.21 4.88
CA ARG A 53 -10.67 -6.35 5.92
C ARG A 53 -9.85 -5.28 5.24
N PHE A 54 -10.41 -4.05 5.19
CA PHE A 54 -9.85 -2.93 4.42
C PHE A 54 -9.18 -1.93 5.34
N GLY A 55 -7.85 -1.82 5.25
CA GLY A 55 -7.02 -0.99 6.11
C GLY A 55 -6.79 0.41 5.55
N TYR A 56 -6.77 1.41 6.45
CA TYR A 56 -6.38 2.78 6.11
C TYR A 56 -6.02 3.58 7.38
N PHE A 57 -5.49 4.80 7.20
CA PHE A 57 -5.21 5.74 8.30
C PHE A 57 -6.14 6.96 8.19
N PRO A 58 -6.47 7.62 9.30
CA PRO A 58 -7.31 8.82 9.31
C PRO A 58 -6.52 10.05 8.85
N ASN A 59 -6.07 10.04 7.60
CA ASN A 59 -5.28 11.08 6.95
C ASN A 59 -5.91 11.49 5.61
N PHE A 60 -5.69 12.72 5.15
CA PHE A 60 -6.13 13.16 3.82
C PHE A 60 -5.42 12.39 2.71
N THR A 61 -4.17 11.96 2.94
CA THR A 61 -3.42 11.11 2.01
C THR A 61 -4.06 9.74 1.78
N HIS A 62 -5.05 9.34 2.59
CA HIS A 62 -5.82 8.10 2.44
C HIS A 62 -7.24 8.33 1.88
N ALA A 63 -7.52 9.55 1.39
CA ALA A 63 -8.86 9.94 0.95
C ALA A 63 -9.45 9.04 -0.14
N VAL A 64 -8.64 8.48 -1.04
CA VAL A 64 -9.13 7.57 -2.08
C VAL A 64 -9.84 6.37 -1.46
N GLY A 65 -9.23 5.71 -0.48
CA GLY A 65 -9.85 4.58 0.23
C GLY A 65 -11.03 4.99 1.10
N ILE A 66 -10.93 6.13 1.80
CA ILE A 66 -12.03 6.65 2.63
C ILE A 66 -13.26 6.97 1.77
N VAL A 67 -13.07 7.63 0.62
CA VAL A 67 -14.16 7.93 -0.31
C VAL A 67 -14.73 6.64 -0.92
N ALA A 68 -13.86 5.66 -1.29
CA ALA A 68 -14.32 4.38 -1.79
C ALA A 68 -15.21 3.63 -0.79
N LEU A 69 -14.92 3.76 0.50
CA LEU A 69 -15.70 3.20 1.60
C LEU A 69 -17.00 3.98 1.81
N GLU A 70 -16.92 5.29 2.06
CA GLU A 70 -18.03 6.15 2.46
C GLU A 70 -19.05 6.38 1.34
N LYS A 71 -18.64 6.44 0.08
CA LYS A 71 -19.54 6.52 -1.09
C LYS A 71 -20.10 5.16 -1.49
N GLY A 72 -19.71 4.09 -0.79
CA GLY A 72 -20.16 2.72 -1.06
C GLY A 72 -19.60 2.11 -2.34
N TYR A 73 -18.57 2.68 -2.97
CA TYR A 73 -17.99 2.12 -4.19
C TYR A 73 -17.38 0.73 -3.97
N LEU A 74 -16.75 0.49 -2.79
CA LEU A 74 -16.27 -0.85 -2.44
C LEU A 74 -17.44 -1.86 -2.38
N ALA A 75 -18.52 -1.53 -1.69
CA ALA A 75 -19.68 -2.40 -1.57
C ALA A 75 -20.36 -2.64 -2.92
N GLN A 76 -20.47 -1.61 -3.76
CA GLN A 76 -21.03 -1.72 -5.10
C GLN A 76 -20.20 -2.64 -6.00
N ARG A 77 -18.87 -2.54 -5.96
CA ARG A 77 -17.98 -3.32 -6.81
C ARG A 77 -17.79 -4.75 -6.32
N LEU A 78 -17.75 -4.98 -5.01
CA LEU A 78 -17.57 -6.31 -4.41
C LEU A 78 -18.88 -7.12 -4.37
N GLY A 79 -20.01 -6.42 -4.38
CA GLY A 79 -21.32 -7.05 -4.26
C GLY A 79 -21.80 -7.24 -2.81
N LYS A 80 -23.12 -7.37 -2.66
CA LYS A 80 -23.82 -7.39 -1.36
C LYS A 80 -23.46 -8.54 -0.41
N ASN A 81 -22.84 -9.60 -0.95
CA ASN A 81 -22.47 -10.79 -0.17
C ASN A 81 -21.08 -10.68 0.47
N VAL A 82 -20.32 -9.61 0.18
CA VAL A 82 -18.99 -9.38 0.78
C VAL A 82 -19.17 -8.38 1.93
N LYS A 83 -18.89 -8.84 3.15
CA LYS A 83 -18.79 -7.95 4.32
C LYS A 83 -17.52 -7.11 4.22
N ILE A 84 -17.62 -5.80 4.32
CA ILE A 84 -16.46 -4.90 4.38
C ILE A 84 -16.24 -4.50 5.82
N THR A 85 -15.05 -4.81 6.35
CA THR A 85 -14.64 -4.48 7.71
C THR A 85 -13.49 -3.48 7.66
N PRO A 86 -13.73 -2.20 7.98
CA PRO A 86 -12.67 -1.20 8.08
C PRO A 86 -11.70 -1.53 9.22
N VAL A 87 -10.39 -1.42 8.94
CA VAL A 87 -9.32 -1.60 9.93
C VAL A 87 -8.48 -0.33 9.97
N ILE A 88 -8.47 0.33 11.13
CA ILE A 88 -7.83 1.64 11.28
C ILE A 88 -6.47 1.45 11.94
N PHE A 89 -5.44 2.07 11.34
CA PHE A 89 -4.10 2.12 11.88
C PHE A 89 -3.63 3.58 12.06
N ASN A 90 -2.67 3.80 12.95
CA ASN A 90 -2.09 5.12 13.19
C ASN A 90 -0.83 5.36 12.36
N ALA A 91 -0.11 4.28 11.99
CA ALA A 91 1.09 4.37 11.17
C ALA A 91 1.42 3.04 10.47
N GLY A 92 2.33 3.11 9.49
CA GLY A 92 2.66 2.01 8.59
C GLY A 92 3.29 0.79 9.23
N PRO A 93 4.28 0.90 10.12
CA PRO A 93 4.89 -0.27 10.76
C PRO A 93 3.85 -1.16 11.46
N ALA A 94 2.94 -0.58 12.26
CA ALA A 94 1.85 -1.33 12.90
C ALA A 94 0.91 -1.98 11.87
N ALA A 95 0.68 -1.32 10.73
CA ALA A 95 -0.14 -1.87 9.66
C ALA A 95 0.52 -3.07 8.95
N ILE A 96 1.84 -3.06 8.78
CA ILE A 96 2.60 -4.21 8.26
C ILE A 96 2.54 -5.40 9.23
N GLU A 97 2.66 -5.17 10.54
CA GLU A 97 2.46 -6.23 11.53
C GLU A 97 1.03 -6.79 11.45
N GLY A 98 0.02 -5.93 11.28
CA GLY A 98 -1.37 -6.35 11.03
C GLY A 98 -1.53 -7.21 9.78
N LEU A 99 -0.82 -6.88 8.69
CA LEU A 99 -0.82 -7.66 7.45
C LEU A 99 -0.14 -9.02 7.66
N PHE A 100 1.00 -9.08 8.35
CA PHE A 100 1.69 -10.31 8.67
C PHE A 100 0.86 -11.19 9.62
N GLY A 101 0.17 -10.58 10.58
CA GLY A 101 -0.77 -11.25 11.49
C GLY A 101 -2.10 -11.62 10.84
N ASN A 102 -2.28 -11.39 9.53
CA ASN A 102 -3.51 -11.65 8.79
C ASN A 102 -4.74 -10.92 9.41
N ALA A 103 -4.53 -9.71 9.94
CA ALA A 103 -5.58 -8.84 10.47
C ALA A 103 -6.16 -7.89 9.41
N VAL A 104 -5.51 -7.74 8.27
CA VAL A 104 -5.92 -6.89 7.14
C VAL A 104 -5.59 -7.59 5.82
N ASP A 105 -6.47 -7.44 4.83
CA ASP A 105 -6.33 -8.06 3.51
C ASP A 105 -5.77 -7.10 2.47
N VAL A 106 -6.32 -5.89 2.42
CA VAL A 106 -5.91 -4.79 1.55
C VAL A 106 -5.83 -3.51 2.39
N ILE A 107 -4.78 -2.71 2.17
CA ILE A 107 -4.53 -1.51 2.97
C ILE A 107 -3.96 -0.38 2.13
N LEU A 108 -4.41 0.84 2.41
CA LEU A 108 -3.70 2.05 1.99
C LEU A 108 -2.58 2.31 3.00
N ILE A 109 -1.34 2.48 2.50
CA ILE A 109 -0.16 2.57 3.36
C ILE A 109 0.98 3.30 2.65
N GLY A 110 1.86 3.93 3.42
CA GLY A 110 3.02 4.63 2.90
C GLY A 110 4.08 3.72 2.24
N PRO A 111 4.94 4.28 1.36
CA PRO A 111 5.95 3.52 0.64
C PRO A 111 6.97 2.83 1.55
N ASN A 112 7.52 3.51 2.56
CA ASN A 112 8.60 2.92 3.35
C ASN A 112 8.16 1.72 4.21
N PRO A 113 7.02 1.73 4.90
CA PRO A 113 6.48 0.52 5.53
C PRO A 113 6.23 -0.61 4.52
N THR A 114 5.69 -0.28 3.33
CA THR A 114 5.49 -1.25 2.24
C THR A 114 6.81 -1.92 1.83
N ILE A 115 7.86 -1.11 1.61
CA ILE A 115 9.21 -1.57 1.26
C ILE A 115 9.77 -2.47 2.37
N THR A 116 9.66 -2.04 3.62
CA THR A 116 10.14 -2.81 4.78
C THR A 116 9.40 -4.13 4.92
N GLY A 117 8.07 -4.13 4.78
CA GLY A 117 7.27 -5.36 4.80
C GLY A 117 7.60 -6.31 3.66
N PHE A 118 7.80 -5.77 2.45
CA PHE A 118 8.23 -6.57 1.29
C PHE A 118 9.60 -7.21 1.51
N THR A 119 10.59 -6.44 1.95
CA THR A 119 11.96 -6.95 2.16
C THR A 119 12.05 -7.92 3.31
N LYS A 120 11.41 -7.64 4.46
CA LYS A 120 11.35 -8.56 5.61
C LYS A 120 10.71 -9.91 5.28
N SER A 121 9.75 -9.92 4.38
CA SER A 121 9.10 -11.16 3.91
C SER A 121 9.79 -11.81 2.71
N ALA A 122 10.97 -11.34 2.30
CA ALA A 122 11.65 -11.77 1.07
C ALA A 122 10.74 -11.71 -0.18
N GLY A 123 9.84 -10.72 -0.23
CA GLY A 123 8.90 -10.48 -1.33
C GLY A 123 7.63 -11.32 -1.31
N ALA A 124 7.42 -12.15 -0.26
CA ALA A 124 6.34 -13.13 -0.21
C ALA A 124 4.99 -12.58 0.30
N ALA A 125 4.99 -11.58 1.21
CA ALA A 125 3.79 -11.27 1.99
C ALA A 125 2.81 -10.31 1.31
N LEU A 126 3.29 -9.41 0.45
CA LEU A 126 2.48 -8.30 -0.06
C LEU A 126 2.84 -7.86 -1.48
N LYS A 127 1.91 -7.17 -2.13
CA LYS A 127 2.09 -6.52 -3.44
C LYS A 127 1.43 -5.14 -3.44
N VAL A 128 2.09 -4.17 -4.08
CA VAL A 128 1.47 -2.89 -4.46
C VAL A 128 0.57 -3.15 -5.66
N ILE A 129 -0.71 -2.81 -5.53
CA ILE A 129 -1.72 -3.02 -6.57
C ILE A 129 -2.20 -1.71 -7.21
N ALA A 130 -2.04 -0.58 -6.51
CA ALA A 130 -2.39 0.76 -7.00
C ALA A 130 -1.68 1.85 -6.18
N GLY A 131 -1.77 3.10 -6.63
CA GLY A 131 -1.47 4.29 -5.86
C GLY A 131 -2.68 4.75 -5.05
N GLY A 132 -2.51 5.79 -4.23
CA GLY A 132 -3.58 6.44 -3.48
C GLY A 132 -3.40 7.96 -3.42
N ALA A 133 -2.18 8.41 -3.10
CA ALA A 133 -1.90 9.83 -3.01
C ALA A 133 -0.40 10.15 -3.23
N SER A 134 -0.16 11.35 -3.75
CA SER A 134 1.16 11.98 -3.88
C SER A 134 1.18 13.30 -3.11
N GLY A 135 2.29 13.63 -2.44
CA GLY A 135 2.43 14.86 -1.68
C GLY A 135 1.69 14.87 -0.33
N GLY A 136 1.43 16.06 0.20
CA GLY A 136 0.68 16.23 1.45
C GLY A 136 1.45 15.81 2.71
N ALA A 137 2.75 16.11 2.77
CA ALA A 137 3.57 15.93 3.96
C ALA A 137 4.58 17.08 4.08
N GLY A 138 5.01 17.39 5.30
CA GLY A 138 5.96 18.46 5.54
C GLY A 138 6.47 18.52 6.98
N LEU A 139 7.49 19.34 7.17
CA LEU A 139 8.08 19.66 8.46
C LEU A 139 7.45 20.95 9.01
N VAL A 140 6.70 20.80 10.10
CA VAL A 140 6.19 21.94 10.88
C VAL A 140 7.08 22.16 12.08
N VAL A 141 7.40 23.42 12.37
CA VAL A 141 8.27 23.83 13.47
C VAL A 141 7.64 24.99 14.25
N ARG A 142 8.16 25.23 15.47
CA ARG A 142 7.76 26.37 16.31
C ARG A 142 8.23 27.69 15.75
N ALA A 143 7.57 28.75 16.21
CA ALA A 143 8.05 30.11 16.06
C ALA A 143 9.50 30.19 16.59
N GLY A 144 10.36 30.95 15.87
CA GLY A 144 11.80 31.07 16.22
C GLY A 144 12.71 30.07 15.49
N ILE A 145 12.19 28.98 14.92
CA ILE A 145 12.92 28.10 14.00
C ILE A 145 12.63 28.62 12.58
N THR A 146 13.62 29.21 11.93
CA THR A 146 13.45 29.87 10.62
C THR A 146 14.26 29.23 9.51
N SER A 147 15.22 28.39 9.89
CA SER A 147 16.11 27.71 8.97
C SER A 147 16.43 26.30 9.46
N VAL A 148 16.97 25.47 8.55
CA VAL A 148 17.41 24.10 8.89
C VAL A 148 18.53 24.11 9.95
N LYS A 149 19.37 25.14 9.97
CA LYS A 149 20.45 25.27 10.98
C LYS A 149 19.91 25.40 12.41
N ASP A 150 18.71 25.96 12.56
CA ASP A 150 18.06 26.16 13.87
C ASP A 150 17.53 24.81 14.44
N LEU A 151 17.52 23.75 13.64
CA LEU A 151 17.10 22.40 14.07
C LEU A 151 18.13 21.73 14.96
N LYS A 152 19.38 22.19 15.00
CA LYS A 152 20.42 21.58 15.86
C LYS A 152 20.04 21.67 17.33
N GLY A 153 20.09 20.53 18.04
CA GLY A 153 19.68 20.40 19.43
C GLY A 153 18.16 20.40 19.65
N LYS A 154 17.34 20.39 18.57
CA LYS A 154 15.87 20.38 18.64
C LYS A 154 15.31 18.98 18.70
N THR A 155 14.10 18.87 19.25
CA THR A 155 13.34 17.61 19.32
C THR A 155 12.21 17.65 18.29
N ILE A 156 12.32 16.79 17.27
CA ILE A 156 11.41 16.70 16.14
C ILE A 156 10.70 15.34 16.15
N ALA A 157 9.38 15.34 16.12
CA ALA A 157 8.60 14.11 16.02
C ALA A 157 8.50 13.63 14.56
N SER A 158 8.34 12.33 14.41
CA SER A 158 7.90 11.66 13.17
C SER A 158 6.88 10.58 13.52
N PRO A 159 6.01 10.13 12.58
CA PRO A 159 5.20 8.93 12.82
C PRO A 159 6.14 7.73 13.00
N GLN A 160 5.85 6.83 13.79
CA GLN A 160 6.62 5.59 14.12
C GLN A 160 7.96 5.39 13.37
N LEU A 161 8.95 4.76 14.00
CA LEU A 161 10.26 4.49 13.41
C LEU A 161 10.14 3.70 12.09
N GLY A 162 10.80 4.17 11.03
CA GLY A 162 10.75 3.54 9.70
C GLY A 162 9.47 3.83 8.90
N ASN A 163 8.57 4.68 9.43
CA ASN A 163 7.45 5.18 8.64
C ASN A 163 7.94 6.15 7.54
N THR A 164 7.08 6.45 6.56
CA THR A 164 7.43 7.29 5.40
C THR A 164 8.03 8.63 5.81
N GLN A 165 7.38 9.36 6.71
CA GLN A 165 7.82 10.67 7.17
C GLN A 165 9.03 10.59 8.12
N ASP A 166 9.25 9.47 8.81
CA ASP A 166 10.46 9.25 9.60
C ASP A 166 11.69 9.11 8.70
N VAL A 167 11.58 8.33 7.61
CA VAL A 167 12.61 8.21 6.59
C VAL A 167 12.86 9.56 5.91
N ALA A 168 11.79 10.28 5.52
CA ALA A 168 11.90 11.58 4.87
C ALA A 168 12.65 12.60 5.76
N LEU A 169 12.28 12.69 7.05
CA LEU A 169 12.95 13.58 8.01
C LEU A 169 14.44 13.25 8.15
N ARG A 170 14.78 11.98 8.39
CA ARG A 170 16.18 11.55 8.59
C ARG A 170 17.02 11.77 7.33
N TYR A 171 16.47 11.45 6.16
CA TYR A 171 17.14 11.68 4.89
C TYR A 171 17.34 13.18 4.63
N PHE A 172 16.32 14.00 4.83
CA PHE A 172 16.41 15.45 4.73
C PHE A 172 17.51 16.00 5.64
N LEU A 173 17.51 15.67 6.93
CA LEU A 173 18.52 16.14 7.87
C LEU A 173 19.93 15.73 7.43
N LYS A 174 20.11 14.49 6.98
CA LYS A 174 21.39 14.01 6.44
C LYS A 174 21.85 14.84 5.24
N THR A 175 20.96 15.18 4.30
CA THR A 175 21.33 16.03 3.14
C THR A 175 21.70 17.44 3.53
N GLN A 176 21.23 17.90 4.69
CA GLN A 176 21.57 19.22 5.25
C GLN A 176 22.79 19.18 6.19
N GLY A 177 23.49 18.04 6.29
CA GLY A 177 24.67 17.87 7.12
C GLY A 177 24.38 17.73 8.63
N LEU A 178 23.13 17.44 9.00
CA LEU A 178 22.72 17.17 10.38
C LEU A 178 22.65 15.67 10.62
N SER A 179 23.39 15.17 11.60
CA SER A 179 23.43 13.76 11.96
C SER A 179 22.21 13.33 12.77
N THR A 180 21.76 12.10 12.53
CA THR A 180 20.74 11.43 13.36
C THR A 180 21.09 9.94 13.47
N THR A 181 20.72 9.31 14.60
CA THR A 181 20.82 7.85 14.76
C THR A 181 19.44 7.21 14.68
N THR A 182 19.39 5.90 14.44
CA THR A 182 18.12 5.14 14.44
C THR A 182 17.39 5.21 15.77
N GLU A 183 18.12 5.35 16.89
CA GLU A 183 17.61 5.51 18.25
C GLU A 183 17.09 6.94 18.52
N GLY A 184 17.20 7.86 17.55
CA GLY A 184 16.70 9.22 17.65
C GLY A 184 17.69 10.26 18.22
N GLY A 185 18.97 9.91 18.38
CA GLY A 185 20.04 10.82 18.78
C GLY A 185 20.72 11.53 17.61
N GLY A 186 21.75 12.33 17.91
CA GLY A 186 22.58 13.06 16.95
C GLY A 186 22.45 14.58 17.10
N ASP A 187 22.65 15.33 16.01
CA ASP A 187 22.47 16.79 16.01
C ASP A 187 21.02 17.21 16.19
N VAL A 188 20.06 16.37 15.81
CA VAL A 188 18.62 16.55 15.99
C VAL A 188 18.05 15.33 16.71
N HIS A 189 17.26 15.56 17.75
CA HIS A 189 16.59 14.48 18.48
C HIS A 189 15.30 14.11 17.77
N ILE A 190 15.19 12.86 17.27
CA ILE A 190 13.97 12.38 16.60
C ILE A 190 13.20 11.50 17.57
N THR A 191 11.90 11.81 17.77
CA THR A 191 11.00 11.06 18.64
C THR A 191 9.84 10.49 17.81
N PRO A 192 9.96 9.24 17.30
CA PRO A 192 8.88 8.59 16.57
C PRO A 192 7.69 8.32 17.48
N GLN A 193 6.49 8.80 17.09
CA GLN A 193 5.26 8.65 17.86
C GLN A 193 4.03 8.91 16.99
N ASP A 194 2.86 8.44 17.41
CA ASP A 194 1.61 8.67 16.67
C ASP A 194 1.35 10.14 16.43
N ASN A 195 0.80 10.50 15.24
CA ASN A 195 0.58 11.89 14.84
C ASN A 195 -0.28 12.69 15.84
N ALA A 196 -1.30 12.06 16.45
CA ALA A 196 -2.13 12.71 17.47
C ALA A 196 -1.33 13.04 18.72
N VAL A 197 -0.41 12.15 19.14
CA VAL A 197 0.50 12.36 20.26
C VAL A 197 1.52 13.45 19.94
N ALA A 198 2.06 13.44 18.70
CA ALA A 198 2.96 14.47 18.22
C ALA A 198 2.30 15.85 18.23
N LEU A 199 1.05 15.97 17.75
CA LEU A 199 0.29 17.22 17.82
C LEU A 199 0.10 17.70 19.26
N ALA A 200 -0.32 16.81 20.16
CA ALA A 200 -0.51 17.15 21.58
C ALA A 200 0.82 17.59 22.24
N GLY A 201 1.93 16.88 21.97
CA GLY A 201 3.27 17.24 22.44
C GLY A 201 3.75 18.57 21.88
N PHE A 202 3.45 18.84 20.61
CA PHE A 202 3.75 20.11 19.96
C PHE A 202 2.97 21.27 20.60
N ILE A 203 1.68 21.15 20.79
CA ILE A 203 0.85 22.16 21.49
C ILE A 203 1.35 22.41 22.92
N ALA A 204 1.72 21.34 23.64
CA ALA A 204 2.20 21.41 25.02
C ALA A 204 3.65 21.97 25.16
N GLY A 205 4.34 22.30 24.09
CA GLY A 205 5.71 22.80 24.17
C GLY A 205 6.80 21.75 24.35
N LYS A 206 6.48 20.48 24.24
CA LYS A 206 7.43 19.36 24.42
C LYS A 206 8.20 19.00 23.17
N LEU A 207 7.73 19.44 22.01
CA LEU A 207 8.36 19.21 20.70
C LEU A 207 8.65 20.56 20.03
N ASP A 208 9.77 20.65 19.35
CA ASP A 208 10.15 21.82 18.54
C ASP A 208 9.55 21.76 17.13
N GLY A 209 9.19 20.57 16.66
CA GLY A 209 8.56 20.36 15.36
C GLY A 209 8.14 18.92 15.13
N ALA A 210 7.57 18.67 13.96
CA ALA A 210 7.27 17.32 13.50
C ALA A 210 7.21 17.27 11.97
N TRP A 211 7.63 16.13 11.39
CA TRP A 211 7.39 15.80 9.99
C TRP A 211 6.20 14.87 9.90
N VAL A 212 5.10 15.35 9.37
CA VAL A 212 3.81 14.66 9.41
C VAL A 212 3.05 14.80 8.09
N PRO A 213 2.07 13.92 7.79
CA PRO A 213 1.18 14.06 6.64
C PRO A 213 0.00 14.99 6.95
N GLU A 214 -0.74 15.44 5.91
CA GLU A 214 -2.02 16.11 6.07
C GLU A 214 -3.12 15.15 6.62
N PRO A 215 -4.00 15.64 7.53
CA PRO A 215 -4.20 17.02 7.95
C PRO A 215 -3.32 17.47 9.13
N TRP A 216 -2.34 16.68 9.56
CA TRP A 216 -1.55 16.96 10.76
C TRP A 216 -0.63 18.16 10.59
N VAL A 217 -0.07 18.41 9.37
CA VAL A 217 0.65 19.65 9.05
C VAL A 217 -0.23 20.86 9.33
N SER A 218 -1.40 20.90 8.72
CA SER A 218 -2.35 22.02 8.90
C SER A 218 -2.88 22.13 10.33
N ARG A 219 -3.06 21.02 11.04
CA ARG A 219 -3.46 21.04 12.45
C ARG A 219 -2.37 21.60 13.36
N MET A 220 -1.12 21.26 13.14
CA MET A 220 0.01 21.83 13.90
C MET A 220 0.15 23.33 13.66
N VAL A 221 -0.10 23.79 12.44
CA VAL A 221 -0.14 25.24 12.14
C VAL A 221 -1.34 25.91 12.83
N ALA A 222 -2.53 25.34 12.67
CA ALA A 222 -3.79 25.95 13.14
C ALA A 222 -3.95 25.90 14.67
N GLU A 223 -3.61 24.77 15.29
CA GLU A 223 -3.85 24.51 16.71
C GLU A 223 -2.61 24.72 17.58
N GLY A 224 -1.41 24.52 17.01
CA GLY A 224 -0.14 24.63 17.72
C GLY A 224 0.63 25.92 17.45
N GLY A 225 0.15 26.79 16.55
CA GLY A 225 0.85 28.02 16.15
C GLY A 225 2.17 27.73 15.40
N GLY A 226 2.30 26.54 14.80
CA GLY A 226 3.47 26.13 14.05
C GLY A 226 3.57 26.84 12.69
N LYS A 227 4.73 26.71 12.07
CA LYS A 227 5.00 27.15 10.69
C LYS A 227 5.56 25.97 9.90
N GLU A 228 5.05 25.73 8.71
CA GLU A 228 5.65 24.79 7.78
C GLU A 228 7.02 25.33 7.33
N LEU A 229 8.09 24.67 7.75
CA LEU A 229 9.47 25.01 7.37
C LEU A 229 9.85 24.36 6.04
N VAL A 230 9.38 23.14 5.79
CA VAL A 230 9.64 22.38 4.58
C VAL A 230 8.36 21.73 4.12
N ASN A 231 7.93 22.04 2.90
CA ASN A 231 6.94 21.25 2.19
C ASN A 231 7.68 20.13 1.45
N GLU A 232 7.34 18.87 1.71
CA GLU A 232 8.08 17.72 1.16
C GLU A 232 8.06 17.70 -0.38
N LYS A 233 7.01 18.25 -1.02
CA LYS A 233 6.95 18.38 -2.49
C LYS A 233 8.17 19.11 -3.06
N SER A 234 8.73 20.08 -2.34
CA SER A 234 9.90 20.84 -2.78
C SER A 234 11.19 20.04 -2.87
N LEU A 235 11.23 18.85 -2.26
CA LEU A 235 12.40 17.98 -2.23
C LEU A 235 12.39 16.93 -3.35
N TRP A 236 11.28 16.82 -4.07
CA TRP A 236 11.09 15.81 -5.10
C TRP A 236 11.02 16.41 -6.50
N LYS A 237 11.55 15.67 -7.48
CA LYS A 237 11.49 16.09 -8.87
C LYS A 237 10.03 16.33 -9.29
N SER A 238 9.76 17.50 -9.84
CA SER A 238 8.41 17.93 -10.26
C SER A 238 7.37 17.95 -9.12
N GLY A 239 7.80 17.94 -7.86
CA GLY A 239 6.91 17.96 -6.69
C GLY A 239 6.06 16.70 -6.52
N LYS A 240 6.38 15.60 -7.22
CA LYS A 240 5.61 14.36 -7.20
C LYS A 240 6.38 13.25 -6.51
N PHE A 241 5.77 12.63 -5.53
CA PHE A 241 6.26 11.43 -4.85
C PHE A 241 5.08 10.67 -4.25
N ILE A 242 5.16 9.37 -4.28
CA ILE A 242 4.11 8.55 -3.68
C ILE A 242 4.17 8.67 -2.15
N VAL A 243 3.05 9.00 -1.52
CA VAL A 243 2.91 9.05 -0.07
C VAL A 243 1.98 7.97 0.45
N THR A 244 1.11 7.45 -0.42
CA THR A 244 0.19 6.35 -0.10
C THR A 244 0.00 5.45 -1.30
N ASN A 245 0.21 4.14 -1.10
CA ASN A 245 -0.10 3.07 -2.03
C ASN A 245 -1.28 2.26 -1.52
N THR A 246 -1.97 1.55 -2.42
CA THR A 246 -2.83 0.42 -2.07
C THR A 246 -2.05 -0.87 -2.19
N VAL A 247 -2.01 -1.60 -1.10
CA VAL A 247 -1.24 -2.85 -0.94
C VAL A 247 -2.20 -3.98 -0.58
N ALA A 248 -2.06 -5.12 -1.25
CA ALA A 248 -2.78 -6.34 -0.91
C ALA A 248 -1.83 -7.39 -0.31
N SER A 249 -2.31 -8.17 0.65
CA SER A 249 -1.61 -9.39 1.03
C SER A 249 -1.55 -10.34 -0.16
N THR A 250 -0.41 -11.00 -0.35
CA THR A 250 -0.22 -11.95 -1.48
C THR A 250 -1.24 -13.08 -1.42
N THR A 251 -1.58 -13.54 -0.22
CA THR A 251 -2.59 -14.58 -0.01
C THR A 251 -3.97 -14.14 -0.50
N PHE A 252 -4.40 -12.93 -0.15
CA PHE A 252 -5.70 -12.41 -0.61
C PHE A 252 -5.70 -12.17 -2.12
N LEU A 253 -4.64 -11.58 -2.66
CA LEU A 253 -4.48 -11.30 -4.08
C LEU A 253 -4.57 -12.58 -4.93
N GLN A 254 -3.89 -13.65 -4.49
CA GLN A 254 -3.89 -14.94 -5.21
C GLN A 254 -5.24 -15.66 -5.12
N LYS A 255 -5.88 -15.59 -3.96
CA LYS A 255 -7.16 -16.30 -3.72
C LYS A 255 -8.36 -15.59 -4.34
N TYR A 256 -8.35 -14.27 -4.41
CA TYR A 256 -9.49 -13.44 -4.80
C TYR A 256 -9.12 -12.37 -5.86
N PRO A 257 -8.63 -12.74 -7.04
CA PRO A 257 -8.23 -11.79 -8.08
C PRO A 257 -9.39 -10.91 -8.56
N ASP A 258 -10.63 -11.43 -8.54
CA ASP A 258 -11.83 -10.66 -8.90
C ASP A 258 -12.12 -9.58 -7.86
N ALA A 259 -11.90 -9.86 -6.57
CA ALA A 259 -12.03 -8.87 -5.51
C ALA A 259 -10.95 -7.78 -5.63
N ILE A 260 -9.72 -8.12 -5.99
CA ILE A 260 -8.67 -7.12 -6.29
C ILE A 260 -9.11 -6.21 -7.45
N SER A 261 -9.66 -6.78 -8.51
CA SER A 261 -10.19 -6.01 -9.64
C SER A 261 -11.34 -5.09 -9.21
N ALA A 262 -12.22 -5.56 -8.34
CA ALA A 262 -13.32 -4.79 -7.77
C ALA A 262 -12.81 -3.61 -6.91
N ILE A 263 -11.82 -3.84 -6.04
CA ILE A 263 -11.22 -2.82 -5.18
C ILE A 263 -10.54 -1.74 -6.01
N VAL A 264 -9.72 -2.12 -6.98
CA VAL A 264 -9.04 -1.16 -7.87
C VAL A 264 -10.05 -0.32 -8.65
N ASN A 265 -11.15 -0.91 -9.13
CA ASN A 265 -12.22 -0.16 -9.79
C ASN A 265 -12.94 0.79 -8.84
N ALA A 266 -13.18 0.39 -7.58
CA ALA A 266 -13.76 1.27 -6.56
C ALA A 266 -12.85 2.47 -6.24
N GLU A 267 -11.54 2.28 -6.19
CA GLU A 267 -10.57 3.36 -5.99
C GLU A 267 -10.46 4.30 -7.20
N LEU A 268 -10.60 3.77 -8.42
CA LEU A 268 -10.71 4.59 -9.63
C LEU A 268 -11.98 5.44 -9.62
N ASP A 269 -13.11 4.88 -9.20
CA ASP A 269 -14.37 5.61 -9.06
C ASP A 269 -14.27 6.69 -7.98
N ALA A 270 -13.63 6.38 -6.84
CA ALA A 270 -13.36 7.32 -5.78
C ALA A 270 -12.43 8.47 -6.23
N THR A 271 -11.37 8.16 -6.97
CA THR A 271 -10.46 9.17 -7.52
C THR A 271 -11.18 10.08 -8.52
N ALA A 272 -12.05 9.53 -9.35
CA ALA A 272 -12.89 10.30 -10.27
C ALA A 272 -13.86 11.21 -9.51
N PHE A 273 -14.50 10.69 -8.45
CA PHE A 273 -15.38 11.48 -7.58
C PHE A 273 -14.64 12.62 -6.88
N ILE A 274 -13.46 12.38 -6.31
CA ILE A 274 -12.62 13.41 -5.69
C ILE A 274 -12.32 14.54 -6.68
N THR A 275 -12.02 14.19 -7.92
CA THR A 275 -11.71 15.16 -8.98
C THR A 275 -12.94 15.96 -9.41
N ALA A 276 -14.07 15.29 -9.58
CA ALA A 276 -15.32 15.91 -10.07
C ALA A 276 -16.06 16.70 -8.98
N HIS A 277 -15.94 16.29 -7.71
CA HIS A 277 -16.67 16.85 -6.57
C HIS A 277 -15.73 17.18 -5.39
N PRO A 278 -14.70 18.02 -5.58
CA PRO A 278 -13.67 18.24 -4.56
C PRO A 278 -14.22 18.84 -3.25
N ALA A 279 -15.25 19.68 -3.32
CA ALA A 279 -15.87 20.26 -2.13
C ALA A 279 -16.57 19.20 -1.27
N GLU A 280 -17.32 18.29 -1.90
CA GLU A 280 -18.01 17.20 -1.21
C GLU A 280 -16.99 16.18 -0.67
N ALA A 281 -16.00 15.80 -1.48
CA ALA A 281 -14.97 14.83 -1.10
C ALA A 281 -14.18 15.26 0.13
N LYS A 282 -13.70 16.52 0.16
CA LYS A 282 -12.93 17.01 1.32
C LYS A 282 -13.78 17.12 2.59
N ALA A 283 -15.06 17.53 2.46
CA ALA A 283 -15.96 17.60 3.59
C ALA A 283 -16.26 16.20 4.16
N LEU A 284 -16.53 15.23 3.28
CA LEU A 284 -16.75 13.82 3.63
C LEU A 284 -15.55 13.22 4.35
N VAL A 285 -14.34 13.37 3.80
CA VAL A 285 -13.11 12.82 4.41
C VAL A 285 -12.82 13.49 5.74
N ASN A 286 -13.00 14.81 5.86
CA ASN A 286 -12.79 15.54 7.12
C ASN A 286 -13.79 15.11 8.21
N ALA A 287 -15.05 14.86 7.85
CA ALA A 287 -16.06 14.32 8.75
C ALA A 287 -15.76 12.87 9.17
N HIS A 288 -15.28 12.04 8.24
CA HIS A 288 -14.86 10.68 8.54
C HIS A 288 -13.68 10.65 9.53
N ILE A 289 -12.66 11.49 9.30
CA ILE A 289 -11.52 11.62 10.22
C ILE A 289 -12.01 12.07 11.62
N LYS A 290 -12.99 13.00 11.70
CA LYS A 290 -13.59 13.43 12.95
C LYS A 290 -14.22 12.26 13.71
N SER A 291 -14.93 11.36 13.05
CA SER A 291 -15.59 10.21 13.69
C SER A 291 -14.60 9.25 14.34
N ILE A 292 -13.35 9.19 13.82
CA ILE A 292 -12.28 8.32 14.33
C ILE A 292 -11.42 9.05 15.37
N ALA A 293 -10.95 10.26 15.04
CA ALA A 293 -9.98 11.01 15.83
C ALA A 293 -10.63 12.00 16.84
N GLY A 294 -11.96 12.06 16.90
CA GLY A 294 -12.71 12.97 17.78
C GLY A 294 -12.71 14.44 17.32
N LYS A 295 -11.79 14.83 16.43
CA LYS A 295 -11.66 16.22 15.96
C LYS A 295 -11.31 16.25 14.47
N SER A 296 -11.99 17.15 13.74
CA SER A 296 -11.69 17.46 12.34
C SER A 296 -10.77 18.68 12.23
N LEU A 297 -10.17 18.85 11.04
CA LEU A 297 -9.53 20.11 10.69
C LEU A 297 -10.59 21.22 10.59
N ASP A 298 -10.26 22.42 11.08
CA ASP A 298 -11.10 23.61 10.95
C ASP A 298 -11.35 23.91 9.46
N PRO A 299 -12.61 24.16 9.04
CA PRO A 299 -12.97 24.42 7.66
C PRO A 299 -12.12 25.50 6.96
N LYS A 300 -11.65 26.51 7.67
CA LYS A 300 -10.83 27.57 7.10
C LYS A 300 -9.45 27.11 6.58
N TYR A 301 -8.94 25.96 7.08
CA TYR A 301 -7.67 25.38 6.63
C TYR A 301 -7.88 24.21 5.66
N LEU A 302 -9.13 23.76 5.50
CA LEU A 302 -9.44 22.54 4.76
C LEU A 302 -9.01 22.61 3.29
N ASP A 303 -9.24 23.76 2.64
CA ASP A 303 -8.89 23.95 1.23
C ASP A 303 -7.37 23.94 1.03
N SER A 304 -6.63 24.60 1.91
CA SER A 304 -5.16 24.62 1.86
C SER A 304 -4.59 23.23 2.08
N ALA A 305 -5.02 22.52 3.11
CA ALA A 305 -4.57 21.17 3.43
C ALA A 305 -4.89 20.17 2.31
N TRP A 306 -6.11 20.23 1.79
CA TRP A 306 -6.53 19.36 0.67
C TRP A 306 -5.71 19.60 -0.59
N GLY A 307 -5.41 20.87 -0.89
CA GLY A 307 -4.59 21.28 -2.04
C GLY A 307 -3.13 20.81 -1.98
N GLN A 308 -2.63 20.37 -0.82
CA GLN A 308 -1.29 19.79 -0.70
C GLN A 308 -1.23 18.34 -1.19
N VAL A 309 -2.37 17.66 -1.32
CA VAL A 309 -2.45 16.24 -1.70
C VAL A 309 -2.91 16.10 -3.15
N ASP A 310 -2.16 15.36 -3.95
CA ASP A 310 -2.55 14.94 -5.30
C ASP A 310 -3.08 13.50 -5.22
N PHE A 311 -4.38 13.32 -5.44
CA PHE A 311 -5.01 12.00 -5.41
C PHE A 311 -4.77 11.27 -6.71
N THR A 312 -4.15 10.11 -6.66
CA THR A 312 -3.71 9.37 -7.84
C THR A 312 -3.79 7.87 -7.63
N ILE A 313 -4.21 7.17 -8.71
CA ILE A 313 -4.17 5.70 -8.76
C ILE A 313 -2.80 5.18 -9.26
N ASP A 314 -1.97 6.06 -9.81
CA ASP A 314 -0.60 5.74 -10.21
C ASP A 314 0.27 5.57 -8.95
N PRO A 315 0.89 4.40 -8.73
CA PRO A 315 1.77 4.17 -7.59
C PRO A 315 3.14 4.86 -7.71
N LEU A 316 3.38 5.67 -8.75
CA LEU A 316 4.62 6.41 -9.00
C LEU A 316 5.87 5.57 -8.71
N PRO A 317 6.12 4.46 -9.42
CA PRO A 317 7.10 3.44 -9.03
C PRO A 317 8.52 3.96 -8.86
N SER A 318 8.94 4.97 -9.64
CA SER A 318 10.27 5.58 -9.55
C SER A 318 10.49 6.27 -8.20
N THR A 319 9.47 6.93 -7.67
CA THR A 319 9.57 7.64 -6.38
C THR A 319 9.57 6.69 -5.19
N LEU A 320 8.91 5.54 -5.31
CA LEU A 320 8.98 4.49 -4.30
C LEU A 320 10.39 3.88 -4.25
N LEU A 321 11.02 3.65 -5.40
CA LEU A 321 12.41 3.18 -5.48
C LEU A 321 13.38 4.20 -4.86
N GLU A 322 13.15 5.50 -5.09
CA GLU A 322 13.92 6.59 -4.48
C GLU A 322 13.71 6.61 -2.95
N SER A 323 12.48 6.42 -2.45
CA SER A 323 12.20 6.27 -1.02
C SER A 323 12.94 5.10 -0.38
N ALA A 324 13.11 3.99 -1.11
CA ALA A 324 13.90 2.85 -0.65
C ALA A 324 15.40 3.20 -0.56
N ALA A 325 15.93 3.96 -1.51
CA ALA A 325 17.30 4.45 -1.46
C ALA A 325 17.51 5.43 -0.29
N HIS A 326 16.54 6.31 -0.02
CA HIS A 326 16.56 7.19 1.15
C HIS A 326 16.61 6.37 2.45
N ALA A 327 15.74 5.38 2.62
CA ALA A 327 15.73 4.50 3.80
C ALA A 327 17.05 3.75 3.98
N HIS A 328 17.61 3.21 2.89
CA HIS A 328 18.93 2.56 2.93
C HIS A 328 20.04 3.52 3.36
N SER A 329 20.02 4.74 2.82
CA SER A 329 21.07 5.74 3.13
C SER A 329 21.08 6.18 4.59
N VAL A 330 19.96 6.06 5.30
CA VAL A 330 19.83 6.43 6.73
C VAL A 330 19.80 5.22 7.67
N GLY A 331 20.14 4.02 7.16
CA GLY A 331 20.27 2.81 7.98
C GLY A 331 18.95 2.15 8.40
N LEU A 332 17.83 2.52 7.75
CA LEU A 332 16.50 1.95 8.04
C LEU A 332 16.11 0.83 7.06
N LEU A 333 16.96 0.52 6.10
CA LEU A 333 16.79 -0.56 5.15
C LEU A 333 18.15 -1.16 4.78
N ASP A 334 18.31 -2.47 4.90
CA ASP A 334 19.60 -3.15 4.64
C ASP A 334 19.94 -3.20 3.15
N SER A 335 18.95 -3.35 2.28
CA SER A 335 19.16 -3.44 0.83
C SER A 335 17.92 -3.01 0.03
N VAL A 336 18.15 -2.41 -1.15
CA VAL A 336 17.10 -2.01 -2.08
C VAL A 336 16.85 -3.14 -3.08
N LYS A 337 16.01 -4.12 -2.72
CA LYS A 337 15.62 -5.26 -3.58
C LYS A 337 14.11 -5.30 -3.71
N LEU A 338 13.57 -4.61 -4.73
CA LEU A 338 12.12 -4.43 -4.92
C LEU A 338 11.56 -5.15 -6.15
N LYS A 339 12.34 -6.03 -6.78
CA LYS A 339 11.85 -6.83 -7.92
C LYS A 339 10.63 -7.64 -7.50
N GLY A 340 9.54 -7.47 -8.23
CA GLY A 340 8.28 -8.17 -7.97
C GLY A 340 7.42 -7.57 -6.83
N LEU A 341 7.72 -6.35 -6.38
CA LEU A 341 6.88 -5.62 -5.42
C LEU A 341 5.49 -5.31 -5.98
N TYR A 342 5.38 -5.07 -7.28
CA TYR A 342 4.14 -4.65 -7.92
C TYR A 342 3.38 -5.82 -8.54
N ASP A 343 2.04 -5.81 -8.40
CA ASP A 343 1.11 -6.52 -9.27
C ASP A 343 0.06 -5.53 -9.78
N LEU A 344 0.30 -4.96 -10.96
CA LEU A 344 -0.55 -3.94 -11.56
C LEU A 344 -1.51 -4.50 -12.61
N LYS A 345 -1.71 -5.82 -12.67
CA LYS A 345 -2.56 -6.46 -13.70
C LYS A 345 -3.99 -5.92 -13.65
N ALA A 346 -4.61 -5.91 -12.47
CA ALA A 346 -5.97 -5.42 -12.29
C ALA A 346 -6.07 -3.91 -12.59
N LEU A 347 -5.10 -3.12 -12.14
CA LEU A 347 -5.04 -1.68 -12.41
C LEU A 347 -4.92 -1.41 -13.90
N ASN A 348 -4.00 -2.06 -14.59
CA ASN A 348 -3.78 -1.84 -16.01
C ASN A 348 -4.99 -2.28 -16.85
N ALA A 349 -5.63 -3.40 -16.51
CA ALA A 349 -6.88 -3.81 -17.17
C ALA A 349 -7.99 -2.76 -16.98
N ALA A 350 -8.13 -2.23 -15.77
CA ALA A 350 -9.11 -1.19 -15.47
C ALA A 350 -8.79 0.17 -16.14
N LEU A 351 -7.52 0.53 -16.28
CA LEU A 351 -7.10 1.73 -17.01
C LEU A 351 -7.39 1.60 -18.50
N VAL A 352 -7.01 0.49 -19.12
CA VAL A 352 -7.27 0.22 -20.55
C VAL A 352 -8.76 0.23 -20.85
N SER A 353 -9.60 -0.38 -20.00
CA SER A 353 -11.06 -0.36 -20.17
C SER A 353 -11.67 1.05 -20.11
N ARG A 354 -10.95 2.02 -19.53
CA ARG A 354 -11.31 3.43 -19.46
C ARG A 354 -10.57 4.31 -20.49
N GLY A 355 -9.88 3.71 -21.46
CA GLY A 355 -9.13 4.43 -22.49
C GLY A 355 -7.88 5.15 -21.98
N LYS A 356 -7.34 4.73 -20.82
CA LYS A 356 -6.13 5.30 -20.21
C LYS A 356 -4.90 4.43 -20.49
N ALA A 357 -3.73 5.03 -20.46
CA ALA A 357 -2.46 4.32 -20.63
C ALA A 357 -2.18 3.39 -19.43
N MET A 358 -1.53 2.26 -19.72
CA MET A 358 -1.01 1.37 -18.68
C MET A 358 0.15 2.01 -17.92
N ILE A 359 0.30 1.62 -16.67
CA ILE A 359 1.41 2.00 -15.81
C ILE A 359 2.45 0.87 -15.82
N THR A 360 3.70 1.24 -16.03
CA THR A 360 4.83 0.31 -16.00
C THR A 360 5.58 0.45 -14.68
N ALA A 361 5.87 -0.67 -14.01
CA ALA A 361 6.72 -0.73 -12.83
C ALA A 361 8.01 -1.50 -13.16
N PRO A 362 9.15 -1.17 -12.50
CA PRO A 362 10.45 -1.84 -12.71
C PRO A 362 10.46 -3.27 -12.17
#